data_0433a7e2abd42e5fa479d5b3d089f235
#
_entry.id   0433a7e2abd42e5fa479d5b3d089f235
#
_cell.length_a   1.000
_cell.length_b   1.000
_cell.length_c   1.000
_cell.angle_alpha   90.00
_cell.angle_beta   90.00
_cell.angle_gamma   90.00
#
_symmetry.space_group_name_H-M   'P 1'
#
loop_
_entity.id
_entity.type
_entity.pdbx_description
1 polymer ?
#
loop_
_entity_poly.entity_id
_entity_poly.type
_entity_poly.pdbx_seq_one_letter_code
_entity_poly.pdbx_strand_id
1 'polypeptide(L)'
;MTVQTTQDTVTVTIDGFEIAVPKGTLVIRAAELLGIQIPRFCDHPLLDPIGACRQCLVEVEGQRKPAASCTIACTEGMVVRTQLTSAVAEKAQRGVMELLLINHPLDCPMCDKGGECPLQNQAMSSGQGETRFAEEKRTFDKPVPISTQVLLDRERCISCTRCVRASEEIAGDVFIDFLERGPGQMIGTAEGKPFNSYYSGNTVQVCPVGALTGAAYRFRSRPFDLVSVPSVCEHCASGCRQRTDVRRGRVTRRLAGDDPAVNEEWNCDKGRWAFTYATEPDRLTTPLIRDGDGVLVPTSWPHALGVAAAGLAAARGAPYPAPQGEPHEGPRGVGVLVGGRLTLEDSYAYAKFARVALDTNDVDMRARPHSREEEQFLAACVAGRGIGVSYADLEQAPAVLLAGFEPEDESPIIFLRLRKAVRRHHLQVFSVAALASPGLVKLSGELLTTLPGDEAAALTALAAGGAPSAPEPPVAGGIHTPGPPLQEWQRVGEALAAPGAVI
;
A
#
# COMPACT_ATOMS: atom_id res chain seq x y z
N MET A 1 -3.97 29.88 -16.79
CA MET A 1 -4.93 29.53 -17.86
C MET A 1 -5.13 28.04 -17.80
N THR A 2 -6.21 27.57 -17.21
CA THR A 2 -6.60 26.16 -17.15
C THR A 2 -7.04 25.75 -18.56
N VAL A 3 -6.22 24.94 -19.22
CA VAL A 3 -6.63 24.26 -20.43
C VAL A 3 -7.67 23.23 -20.02
N GLN A 4 -8.95 23.53 -20.17
CA GLN A 4 -10.01 22.55 -20.17
C GLN A 4 -9.81 21.71 -21.44
N THR A 5 -9.14 20.57 -21.32
CA THR A 5 -9.26 19.50 -22.30
C THR A 5 -10.72 19.05 -22.27
N THR A 6 -11.48 19.40 -23.30
CA THR A 6 -12.79 18.80 -23.55
C THR A 6 -12.56 17.30 -23.75
N GLN A 7 -12.77 16.51 -22.71
CA GLN A 7 -12.75 15.05 -22.85
C GLN A 7 -13.88 14.67 -23.80
N ASP A 8 -13.55 13.95 -24.88
CA ASP A 8 -14.54 13.33 -25.76
C ASP A 8 -15.47 12.47 -24.91
N THR A 9 -16.73 12.89 -24.81
CA THR A 9 -17.76 12.13 -24.10
C THR A 9 -18.61 11.34 -25.06
N VAL A 10 -19.17 10.24 -24.60
CA VAL A 10 -20.15 9.40 -25.29
C VAL A 10 -21.40 9.27 -24.42
N THR A 11 -22.56 9.29 -25.06
CA THR A 11 -23.85 9.12 -24.38
C THR A 11 -24.29 7.67 -24.48
N VAL A 12 -24.63 7.04 -23.36
CA VAL A 12 -25.09 5.66 -23.27
C VAL A 12 -26.37 5.59 -22.47
N THR A 13 -27.30 4.72 -22.85
CA THR A 13 -28.55 4.46 -22.12
C THR A 13 -28.41 3.14 -21.36
N ILE A 14 -28.56 3.17 -20.03
CA ILE A 14 -28.51 1.97 -19.18
C ILE A 14 -29.85 1.87 -18.41
N ASP A 15 -30.57 0.77 -18.64
CA ASP A 15 -31.88 0.53 -18.05
C ASP A 15 -32.89 1.70 -18.25
N GLY A 16 -32.77 2.41 -19.38
CA GLY A 16 -33.63 3.55 -19.72
C GLY A 16 -33.12 4.91 -19.22
N PHE A 17 -32.00 4.95 -18.49
CA PHE A 17 -31.37 6.20 -18.03
C PHE A 17 -30.21 6.58 -18.94
N GLU A 18 -30.21 7.80 -19.45
CA GLU A 18 -29.11 8.34 -20.24
C GLU A 18 -28.02 8.92 -19.34
N ILE A 19 -26.76 8.65 -19.71
CA ILE A 19 -25.60 9.22 -19.06
C ILE A 19 -24.50 9.52 -20.08
N ALA A 20 -23.89 10.71 -19.99
CA ALA A 20 -22.69 11.06 -20.74
C ALA A 20 -21.45 10.72 -19.91
N VAL A 21 -20.55 9.94 -20.48
CA VAL A 21 -19.30 9.51 -19.81
C VAL A 21 -18.11 9.73 -20.73
N PRO A 22 -16.89 9.89 -20.19
CA PRO A 22 -15.67 9.95 -20.99
C PRO A 22 -15.55 8.74 -21.92
N LYS A 23 -15.11 8.95 -23.14
CA LYS A 23 -14.82 7.88 -24.11
C LYS A 23 -13.83 6.86 -23.50
N GLY A 24 -14.13 5.57 -23.64
CA GLY A 24 -13.37 4.49 -23.04
C GLY A 24 -13.86 4.05 -21.65
N THR A 25 -14.82 4.75 -21.05
CA THR A 25 -15.46 4.31 -19.80
C THR A 25 -16.14 2.96 -20.00
N LEU A 26 -15.88 2.01 -19.11
CA LEU A 26 -16.52 0.69 -19.14
C LEU A 26 -17.98 0.78 -18.74
N VAL A 27 -18.84 -0.03 -19.36
CA VAL A 27 -20.28 -0.08 -19.08
C VAL A 27 -20.57 -0.27 -17.60
N ILE A 28 -19.79 -1.12 -16.91
CA ILE A 28 -19.97 -1.33 -15.46
C ILE A 28 -19.70 -0.06 -14.64
N ARG A 29 -18.76 0.80 -15.06
CA ARG A 29 -18.47 2.10 -14.40
C ARG A 29 -19.56 3.12 -14.68
N ALA A 30 -20.06 3.16 -15.91
CA ALA A 30 -21.20 4.02 -16.25
C ALA A 30 -22.45 3.64 -15.46
N ALA A 31 -22.70 2.33 -15.26
CA ALA A 31 -23.80 1.84 -14.43
C ALA A 31 -23.65 2.27 -12.95
N GLU A 32 -22.44 2.20 -12.40
CA GLU A 32 -22.15 2.67 -11.04
C GLU A 32 -22.45 4.14 -10.83
N LEU A 33 -22.14 5.00 -11.82
CA LEU A 33 -22.48 6.43 -11.76
C LEU A 33 -23.99 6.67 -11.71
N LEU A 34 -24.79 5.78 -12.26
CA LEU A 34 -26.26 5.80 -12.16
C LEU A 34 -26.78 5.13 -10.88
N GLY A 35 -25.91 4.60 -10.01
CA GLY A 35 -26.32 3.84 -8.84
C GLY A 35 -26.78 2.41 -9.14
N ILE A 36 -26.62 1.93 -10.38
CA ILE A 36 -27.00 0.59 -10.81
C ILE A 36 -25.86 -0.38 -10.50
N GLN A 37 -26.10 -1.32 -9.59
CA GLN A 37 -25.12 -2.33 -9.23
C GLN A 37 -25.26 -3.56 -10.12
N ILE A 38 -24.25 -3.82 -10.96
CA ILE A 38 -24.11 -5.04 -11.74
C ILE A 38 -23.28 -6.04 -10.93
N PRO A 39 -23.79 -7.29 -10.70
CA PRO A 39 -23.07 -8.33 -9.95
C PRO A 39 -21.71 -8.65 -10.59
N ARG A 40 -20.69 -8.86 -9.77
CA ARG A 40 -19.30 -9.11 -10.26
C ARG A 40 -18.41 -9.73 -9.22
N PHE A 41 -17.36 -10.45 -9.65
CA PHE A 41 -16.31 -10.97 -8.78
C PHE A 41 -14.91 -10.63 -9.26
N CYS A 42 -14.59 -10.80 -10.55
CA CYS A 42 -13.24 -10.54 -11.06
C CYS A 42 -12.95 -9.05 -11.25
N ASP A 43 -13.96 -8.22 -11.46
CA ASP A 43 -13.79 -6.79 -11.63
C ASP A 43 -13.38 -6.10 -10.33
N HIS A 44 -12.41 -5.19 -10.42
CA HIS A 44 -11.96 -4.32 -9.35
C HIS A 44 -11.51 -2.98 -9.97
N PRO A 45 -11.90 -1.82 -9.40
CA PRO A 45 -11.60 -0.52 -10.01
C PRO A 45 -10.11 -0.27 -10.28
N LEU A 46 -9.25 -0.82 -9.45
CA LEU A 46 -7.79 -0.61 -9.50
C LEU A 46 -7.02 -1.71 -10.24
N LEU A 47 -7.71 -2.73 -10.77
CA LEU A 47 -7.11 -3.81 -11.56
C LEU A 47 -7.58 -3.77 -13.01
N ASP A 48 -6.73 -4.20 -13.93
CA ASP A 48 -7.07 -4.20 -15.36
C ASP A 48 -8.25 -5.15 -15.65
N PRO A 49 -9.16 -4.78 -16.56
CA PRO A 49 -10.32 -5.58 -16.91
C PRO A 49 -9.95 -6.93 -17.53
N ILE A 50 -10.55 -8.03 -17.09
CA ILE A 50 -10.27 -9.37 -17.64
C ILE A 50 -11.51 -10.16 -18.07
N GLY A 51 -12.68 -9.90 -17.49
CA GLY A 51 -13.93 -10.62 -17.81
C GLY A 51 -13.91 -12.12 -17.45
N ALA A 52 -13.13 -12.54 -16.46
CA ALA A 52 -12.93 -13.96 -16.11
C ALA A 52 -14.16 -14.63 -15.49
N CYS A 53 -14.82 -13.99 -14.50
CA CYS A 53 -15.91 -14.60 -13.74
C CYS A 53 -17.24 -14.65 -14.52
N ARG A 54 -17.44 -13.80 -15.50
CA ARG A 54 -18.66 -13.66 -16.32
C ARG A 54 -19.93 -13.31 -15.53
N GLN A 55 -19.84 -12.92 -14.26
CA GLN A 55 -21.03 -12.59 -13.46
C GLN A 55 -21.67 -11.26 -13.89
N CYS A 56 -20.91 -10.36 -14.52
CA CYS A 56 -21.36 -9.02 -14.93
C CYS A 56 -22.00 -8.98 -16.33
N LEU A 57 -22.58 -10.08 -16.79
CA LEU A 57 -23.22 -10.14 -18.11
C LEU A 57 -24.44 -9.22 -18.18
N VAL A 58 -24.50 -8.40 -19.23
CA VAL A 58 -25.61 -7.49 -19.55
C VAL A 58 -26.05 -7.72 -20.99
N GLU A 59 -27.28 -7.33 -21.31
CA GLU A 59 -27.76 -7.31 -22.68
C GLU A 59 -27.43 -5.97 -23.33
N VAL A 60 -26.79 -6.01 -24.49
CA VAL A 60 -26.50 -4.82 -25.31
C VAL A 60 -27.32 -4.93 -26.58
N GLU A 61 -28.09 -3.87 -26.89
CA GLU A 61 -28.93 -3.84 -28.07
C GLU A 61 -28.11 -4.06 -29.35
N GLY A 62 -28.59 -4.89 -30.24
CA GLY A 62 -27.87 -5.30 -31.45
C GLY A 62 -26.88 -6.45 -31.28
N GLN A 63 -26.57 -6.88 -30.05
CA GLN A 63 -25.69 -8.04 -29.82
C GLN A 63 -26.48 -9.32 -29.63
N ARG A 64 -26.01 -10.43 -30.22
CA ARG A 64 -26.68 -11.74 -30.14
C ARG A 64 -26.58 -12.44 -28.79
N LYS A 65 -25.57 -12.08 -28.00
CA LYS A 65 -25.25 -12.74 -26.70
C LYS A 65 -24.98 -11.69 -25.64
N PRO A 66 -25.32 -11.98 -24.37
CA PRO A 66 -24.94 -11.12 -23.26
C PRO A 66 -23.42 -10.89 -23.23
N ALA A 67 -23.05 -9.68 -22.90
CA ALA A 67 -21.67 -9.23 -22.91
C ALA A 67 -21.19 -8.86 -21.50
N ALA A 68 -19.88 -8.99 -21.21
CA ALA A 68 -19.34 -8.69 -19.91
C ALA A 68 -19.15 -7.18 -19.73
N SER A 69 -19.99 -6.53 -18.95
CA SER A 69 -19.97 -5.08 -18.74
C SER A 69 -18.65 -4.53 -18.18
N CYS A 70 -17.85 -5.36 -17.53
CA CYS A 70 -16.53 -4.99 -16.99
C CYS A 70 -15.42 -4.94 -18.06
N THR A 71 -15.68 -5.31 -19.32
CA THR A 71 -14.69 -5.31 -20.41
C THR A 71 -15.14 -4.55 -21.65
N ILE A 72 -16.36 -4.04 -21.66
CA ILE A 72 -16.90 -3.31 -22.80
C ILE A 72 -16.86 -1.81 -22.51
N ALA A 73 -16.23 -1.05 -23.41
CA ALA A 73 -16.27 0.41 -23.35
C ALA A 73 -17.62 0.93 -23.89
N CYS A 74 -18.12 1.99 -23.29
CA CYS A 74 -19.29 2.72 -23.76
C CYS A 74 -19.01 3.35 -25.14
N THR A 75 -20.00 3.26 -26.03
CA THR A 75 -19.99 3.90 -27.36
C THR A 75 -21.22 4.77 -27.51
N GLU A 76 -21.16 5.76 -28.39
CA GLU A 76 -22.26 6.69 -28.65
C GLU A 76 -23.55 5.95 -29.02
N GLY A 77 -24.65 6.29 -28.36
CA GLY A 77 -25.96 5.70 -28.59
C GLY A 77 -26.12 4.24 -28.14
N MET A 78 -25.13 3.68 -27.40
CA MET A 78 -25.23 2.31 -26.89
C MET A 78 -26.40 2.17 -25.91
N VAL A 79 -27.23 1.14 -26.11
CA VAL A 79 -28.34 0.80 -25.18
C VAL A 79 -28.00 -0.50 -24.46
N VAL A 80 -27.96 -0.43 -23.12
CA VAL A 80 -27.63 -1.55 -22.24
C VAL A 80 -28.78 -1.83 -21.30
N ARG A 81 -29.13 -3.10 -21.13
CA ARG A 81 -30.12 -3.57 -20.16
C ARG A 81 -29.44 -4.52 -19.16
N THR A 82 -29.51 -4.18 -17.89
CA THR A 82 -28.95 -5.00 -16.81
C THR A 82 -29.95 -6.06 -16.35
N GLN A 83 -29.62 -6.79 -15.28
CA GLN A 83 -30.54 -7.75 -14.65
C GLN A 83 -31.84 -7.11 -14.14
N LEU A 84 -31.91 -5.79 -14.05
CA LEU A 84 -33.11 -5.09 -13.59
C LEU A 84 -34.17 -4.96 -14.69
N THR A 85 -33.75 -4.93 -15.95
CA THR A 85 -34.66 -4.68 -17.09
C THR A 85 -34.55 -5.75 -18.21
N SER A 86 -33.62 -6.70 -18.10
CA SER A 86 -33.44 -7.79 -19.07
C SER A 86 -33.53 -9.17 -18.42
N ALA A 87 -34.54 -9.94 -18.80
CA ALA A 87 -34.62 -11.35 -18.41
C ALA A 87 -33.47 -12.20 -18.94
N VAL A 88 -32.84 -11.80 -20.06
CA VAL A 88 -31.69 -12.47 -20.63
C VAL A 88 -30.45 -12.27 -19.75
N ALA A 89 -30.19 -11.04 -19.31
CA ALA A 89 -29.10 -10.72 -18.41
C ALA A 89 -29.30 -11.40 -17.04
N GLU A 90 -30.51 -11.32 -16.47
CA GLU A 90 -30.86 -11.99 -15.21
C GLU A 90 -30.62 -13.51 -15.28
N LYS A 91 -31.11 -14.16 -16.32
CA LYS A 91 -30.93 -15.61 -16.52
C LYS A 91 -29.45 -15.97 -16.66
N ALA A 92 -28.68 -15.18 -17.40
CA ALA A 92 -27.24 -15.41 -17.60
C ALA A 92 -26.48 -15.29 -16.27
N GLN A 93 -26.72 -14.24 -15.49
CA GLN A 93 -26.09 -14.02 -14.19
C GLN A 93 -26.44 -15.11 -13.17
N ARG A 94 -27.73 -15.54 -13.16
CA ARG A 94 -28.21 -16.65 -12.31
C ARG A 94 -27.51 -17.97 -12.66
N GLY A 95 -27.32 -18.24 -13.97
CA GLY A 95 -26.61 -19.43 -14.44
C GLY A 95 -25.12 -19.41 -14.07
N VAL A 96 -24.46 -18.26 -14.16
CA VAL A 96 -23.06 -18.11 -13.72
C VAL A 96 -22.95 -18.33 -12.21
N MET A 97 -23.86 -17.77 -11.42
CA MET A 97 -23.90 -18.00 -9.97
C MET A 97 -24.04 -19.48 -9.64
N GLU A 98 -24.94 -20.21 -10.33
CA GLU A 98 -25.07 -21.65 -10.17
C GLU A 98 -23.74 -22.40 -10.45
N LEU A 99 -23.05 -22.06 -11.55
CA LEU A 99 -21.74 -22.63 -11.87
C LEU A 99 -20.68 -22.36 -10.80
N LEU A 100 -20.64 -21.15 -10.23
CA LEU A 100 -19.70 -20.81 -9.16
C LEU A 100 -19.98 -21.58 -7.86
N LEU A 101 -21.25 -21.93 -7.60
CA LEU A 101 -21.66 -22.62 -6.38
C LEU A 101 -21.57 -24.15 -6.47
N ILE A 102 -21.46 -24.74 -7.67
CA ILE A 102 -21.40 -26.21 -7.87
C ILE A 102 -20.34 -26.85 -6.95
N ASN A 103 -19.11 -26.35 -6.98
CA ASN A 103 -18.01 -26.89 -6.19
C ASN A 103 -17.68 -26.05 -4.94
N HIS A 104 -18.35 -24.91 -4.73
CA HIS A 104 -18.07 -24.09 -3.55
C HIS A 104 -18.51 -24.82 -2.27
N PRO A 105 -17.63 -24.97 -1.26
CA PRO A 105 -17.95 -25.76 -0.06
C PRO A 105 -18.98 -25.07 0.83
N LEU A 106 -19.68 -25.83 1.64
CA LEU A 106 -20.65 -25.32 2.64
C LEU A 106 -19.96 -24.82 3.91
N ASP A 107 -18.88 -24.09 3.75
CA ASP A 107 -17.98 -23.67 4.83
C ASP A 107 -18.37 -22.31 5.46
N CYS A 108 -19.47 -21.67 5.06
CA CYS A 108 -19.82 -20.33 5.55
C CYS A 108 -19.77 -20.19 7.08
N PRO A 109 -20.23 -21.18 7.88
CA PRO A 109 -20.14 -21.10 9.34
C PRO A 109 -18.73 -21.04 9.89
N MET A 110 -17.73 -21.58 9.18
CA MET A 110 -16.30 -21.57 9.59
C MET A 110 -15.41 -20.72 8.70
N CYS A 111 -15.94 -20.10 7.66
CA CYS A 111 -15.18 -19.26 6.75
C CYS A 111 -15.00 -17.84 7.32
N ASP A 112 -13.76 -17.35 7.39
CA ASP A 112 -13.48 -16.02 7.93
C ASP A 112 -14.06 -14.86 7.11
N LYS A 113 -14.45 -15.10 5.84
CA LYS A 113 -15.17 -14.15 5.00
C LYS A 113 -16.68 -14.16 5.25
N GLY A 114 -17.21 -15.11 6.04
CA GLY A 114 -18.63 -15.23 6.35
C GLY A 114 -19.20 -13.97 7.01
N GLY A 115 -20.27 -13.40 6.44
CA GLY A 115 -20.90 -12.15 6.86
C GLY A 115 -20.39 -10.89 6.15
N GLU A 116 -19.28 -10.97 5.40
CA GLU A 116 -18.77 -9.89 4.52
C GLU A 116 -18.37 -10.43 3.13
N CYS A 117 -18.94 -11.55 2.74
CA CYS A 117 -18.56 -12.27 1.51
C CYS A 117 -19.39 -11.80 0.31
N PRO A 118 -18.78 -11.22 -0.73
CA PRO A 118 -19.49 -10.88 -1.96
C PRO A 118 -20.24 -12.07 -2.60
N LEU A 119 -19.68 -13.30 -2.51
CA LEU A 119 -20.36 -14.48 -3.04
C LEU A 119 -21.65 -14.79 -2.28
N GLN A 120 -21.66 -14.69 -0.93
CA GLN A 120 -22.89 -14.84 -0.15
C GLN A 120 -23.93 -13.79 -0.54
N ASN A 121 -23.54 -12.51 -0.58
CA ASN A 121 -24.44 -11.41 -0.88
C ASN A 121 -25.06 -11.56 -2.28
N GLN A 122 -24.24 -11.88 -3.29
CA GLN A 122 -24.71 -12.05 -4.67
C GLN A 122 -25.50 -13.36 -4.87
N ALA A 123 -25.17 -14.43 -4.13
CA ALA A 123 -25.98 -15.65 -4.14
C ALA A 123 -27.40 -15.39 -3.58
N MET A 124 -27.52 -14.55 -2.55
CA MET A 124 -28.82 -14.16 -1.98
C MET A 124 -29.62 -13.24 -2.91
N SER A 125 -28.96 -12.29 -3.57
CA SER A 125 -29.64 -11.29 -4.42
C SER A 125 -29.93 -11.79 -5.84
N SER A 126 -29.09 -12.65 -6.40
CA SER A 126 -29.13 -13.03 -7.82
C SER A 126 -29.03 -14.55 -8.07
N GLY A 127 -28.91 -15.35 -6.99
CA GLY A 127 -28.81 -16.81 -7.07
C GLY A 127 -30.18 -17.52 -7.04
N GLN A 128 -30.10 -18.85 -6.97
CA GLN A 128 -31.25 -19.72 -6.76
C GLN A 128 -31.28 -20.20 -5.31
N GLY A 129 -32.47 -20.38 -4.75
CA GLY A 129 -32.66 -20.90 -3.38
C GLY A 129 -32.29 -22.38 -3.23
N GLU A 130 -32.33 -23.13 -4.33
CA GLU A 130 -32.04 -24.57 -4.37
C GLU A 130 -30.98 -24.90 -5.41
N THR A 131 -30.27 -25.98 -5.20
CA THR A 131 -29.28 -26.51 -6.16
C THR A 131 -29.82 -27.73 -6.91
N ARG A 132 -29.52 -27.82 -8.21
CA ARG A 132 -29.78 -29.01 -9.03
C ARG A 132 -28.60 -29.98 -9.02
N PHE A 133 -27.47 -29.58 -8.45
CA PHE A 133 -26.25 -30.38 -8.42
C PHE A 133 -26.35 -31.42 -7.30
N ALA A 134 -26.36 -32.69 -7.71
CA ALA A 134 -26.52 -33.86 -6.83
C ALA A 134 -25.21 -34.65 -6.62
N GLU A 135 -24.12 -34.27 -7.32
CA GLU A 135 -22.85 -34.97 -7.25
C GLU A 135 -21.98 -34.43 -6.09
N GLU A 136 -20.91 -35.15 -5.77
CA GLU A 136 -19.95 -34.72 -4.76
C GLU A 136 -19.14 -33.51 -5.22
N LYS A 137 -18.97 -32.53 -4.30
CA LYS A 137 -18.14 -31.36 -4.54
C LYS A 137 -16.66 -31.76 -4.51
N ARG A 138 -15.84 -31.07 -5.33
CA ARG A 138 -14.39 -31.27 -5.32
C ARG A 138 -13.82 -30.93 -3.94
N THR A 139 -12.87 -31.74 -3.50
CA THR A 139 -12.14 -31.55 -2.24
C THR A 139 -10.65 -31.36 -2.51
N PHE A 140 -10.01 -30.55 -1.67
CA PHE A 140 -8.58 -30.30 -1.68
C PHE A 140 -8.07 -30.29 -0.24
N ASP A 141 -6.77 -30.48 -0.07
CA ASP A 141 -6.14 -30.24 1.22
C ASP A 141 -6.32 -28.78 1.66
N LYS A 142 -6.75 -28.59 2.91
CA LYS A 142 -7.01 -27.24 3.44
C LYS A 142 -6.80 -27.17 4.96
N PRO A 143 -6.28 -26.01 5.44
CA PRO A 143 -5.72 -24.91 4.66
C PRO A 143 -4.29 -25.22 4.20
N VAL A 144 -3.88 -24.63 3.09
CA VAL A 144 -2.48 -24.63 2.67
C VAL A 144 -1.81 -23.35 3.20
N PRO A 145 -0.84 -23.43 4.12
CA PRO A 145 -0.07 -22.27 4.53
C PRO A 145 0.88 -21.88 3.39
N ILE A 146 0.59 -20.75 2.72
CA ILE A 146 1.46 -20.25 1.63
C ILE A 146 2.48 -19.22 2.14
N SER A 147 2.27 -18.67 3.32
CA SER A 147 3.25 -17.93 4.11
C SER A 147 2.88 -18.01 5.60
N THR A 148 3.70 -17.40 6.46
CA THR A 148 3.39 -17.28 7.89
C THR A 148 2.15 -16.42 8.16
N GLN A 149 1.79 -15.56 7.23
CA GLN A 149 0.70 -14.59 7.37
C GLN A 149 -0.55 -14.96 6.56
N VAL A 150 -0.41 -15.76 5.50
CA VAL A 150 -1.50 -16.02 4.54
C VAL A 150 -1.74 -17.52 4.38
N LEU A 151 -3.01 -17.90 4.51
CA LEU A 151 -3.50 -19.25 4.31
C LEU A 151 -4.39 -19.30 3.06
N LEU A 152 -4.24 -20.34 2.26
CA LEU A 152 -5.03 -20.62 1.07
C LEU A 152 -5.96 -21.82 1.28
N ASP A 153 -7.24 -21.61 1.03
CA ASP A 153 -8.27 -22.64 0.93
C ASP A 153 -8.74 -22.74 -0.52
N ARG A 154 -8.25 -23.75 -1.22
CA ARG A 154 -8.50 -23.92 -2.66
C ARG A 154 -9.96 -24.24 -2.98
N GLU A 155 -10.67 -24.91 -2.10
CA GLU A 155 -12.08 -25.25 -2.30
C GLU A 155 -12.97 -24.01 -2.36
N ARG A 156 -12.63 -22.95 -1.61
CA ARG A 156 -13.36 -21.69 -1.58
C ARG A 156 -13.06 -20.79 -2.76
N CYS A 157 -12.00 -21.09 -3.52
CA CYS A 157 -11.57 -20.26 -4.63
C CYS A 157 -12.57 -20.34 -5.79
N ILE A 158 -12.95 -19.18 -6.33
CA ILE A 158 -13.83 -19.03 -7.50
C ILE A 158 -13.08 -18.65 -8.77
N SER A 159 -11.76 -18.79 -8.76
CA SER A 159 -10.87 -18.52 -9.91
C SER A 159 -11.07 -17.13 -10.56
N CYS A 160 -11.34 -16.13 -9.74
CA CYS A 160 -11.64 -14.76 -10.21
C CYS A 160 -10.40 -13.95 -10.60
N THR A 161 -9.20 -14.45 -10.39
CA THR A 161 -7.90 -13.84 -10.74
C THR A 161 -7.51 -12.56 -10.00
N ARG A 162 -8.30 -12.00 -9.10
CA ARG A 162 -7.94 -10.75 -8.40
C ARG A 162 -6.59 -10.83 -7.70
N CYS A 163 -6.28 -11.95 -7.03
CA CYS A 163 -5.00 -12.14 -6.33
C CYS A 163 -3.82 -12.19 -7.30
N VAL A 164 -3.95 -12.89 -8.43
CA VAL A 164 -2.92 -12.98 -9.47
C VAL A 164 -2.63 -11.60 -10.03
N ARG A 165 -3.67 -10.88 -10.44
CA ARG A 165 -3.52 -9.52 -10.98
C ARG A 165 -2.98 -8.53 -9.94
N ALA A 166 -3.41 -8.61 -8.68
CA ALA A 166 -2.85 -7.75 -7.64
C ALA A 166 -1.36 -8.02 -7.40
N SER A 167 -0.90 -9.29 -7.46
CA SER A 167 0.51 -9.62 -7.33
C SER A 167 1.34 -9.11 -8.50
N GLU A 168 0.84 -9.24 -9.72
CA GLU A 168 1.54 -8.83 -10.93
C GLU A 168 1.42 -7.33 -11.20
N GLU A 169 0.19 -6.82 -11.25
CA GLU A 169 -0.06 -5.43 -11.68
C GLU A 169 0.33 -4.42 -10.63
N ILE A 170 0.01 -4.68 -9.36
CA ILE A 170 0.20 -3.74 -8.27
C ILE A 170 1.55 -3.94 -7.61
N ALA A 171 1.85 -5.17 -7.13
CA ALA A 171 3.08 -5.43 -6.40
C ALA A 171 4.31 -5.57 -7.31
N GLY A 172 4.13 -6.02 -8.56
CA GLY A 172 5.24 -6.35 -9.44
C GLY A 172 5.92 -7.67 -9.09
N ASP A 173 5.30 -8.45 -8.23
CA ASP A 173 5.78 -9.76 -7.77
C ASP A 173 4.82 -10.83 -8.26
N VAL A 174 5.26 -11.74 -9.12
CA VAL A 174 4.45 -12.90 -9.53
C VAL A 174 4.69 -14.02 -8.52
N PHE A 175 4.06 -13.94 -7.36
CA PHE A 175 4.20 -14.92 -6.28
C PHE A 175 3.01 -15.87 -6.15
N ILE A 176 1.90 -15.59 -6.81
CA ILE A 176 0.70 -16.43 -6.85
C ILE A 176 0.16 -16.43 -8.28
N ASP A 177 -0.16 -17.59 -8.80
CA ASP A 177 -0.62 -17.74 -10.19
C ASP A 177 -1.53 -18.96 -10.34
N PHE A 178 -1.99 -19.19 -11.57
CA PHE A 178 -2.67 -20.40 -11.95
C PHE A 178 -1.69 -21.57 -12.03
N LEU A 179 -2.09 -22.67 -11.41
CA LEU A 179 -1.48 -23.99 -11.55
C LEU A 179 -2.43 -24.85 -12.36
N GLU A 180 -1.89 -25.80 -13.12
CA GLU A 180 -2.63 -26.73 -13.97
C GLU A 180 -3.50 -26.03 -15.03
N ARG A 181 -4.31 -26.79 -15.74
CA ARG A 181 -5.22 -26.29 -16.77
C ARG A 181 -6.51 -27.10 -16.84
N GLY A 182 -7.51 -26.56 -17.54
CA GLY A 182 -8.82 -27.19 -17.69
C GLY A 182 -9.53 -27.37 -16.36
N PRO A 183 -10.19 -28.51 -16.12
CA PRO A 183 -10.92 -28.78 -14.88
C PRO A 183 -10.05 -28.82 -13.63
N GLY A 184 -8.74 -29.10 -13.79
CA GLY A 184 -7.76 -29.11 -12.69
C GLY A 184 -7.18 -27.77 -12.33
N GLN A 185 -7.50 -26.70 -13.07
CA GLN A 185 -6.95 -25.38 -12.82
C GLN A 185 -7.26 -24.88 -11.40
N MET A 186 -6.22 -24.43 -10.72
CA MET A 186 -6.31 -23.90 -9.35
C MET A 186 -5.34 -22.73 -9.15
N ILE A 187 -5.61 -21.93 -8.13
CA ILE A 187 -4.68 -20.89 -7.68
C ILE A 187 -3.68 -21.46 -6.69
N GLY A 188 -2.44 -21.05 -6.79
CA GLY A 188 -1.38 -21.47 -5.89
C GLY A 188 -0.05 -20.77 -6.13
N THR A 189 0.97 -21.28 -5.46
CA THR A 189 2.37 -20.87 -5.63
C THR A 189 3.12 -21.97 -6.37
N ALA A 190 4.07 -21.61 -7.23
CA ALA A 190 4.90 -22.57 -7.92
C ALA A 190 5.82 -23.29 -6.90
N GLU A 191 6.09 -24.57 -7.14
CA GLU A 191 6.99 -25.36 -6.31
C GLU A 191 8.38 -24.71 -6.27
N GLY A 192 8.95 -24.59 -5.06
CA GLY A 192 10.25 -23.96 -4.83
C GLY A 192 10.28 -22.44 -4.98
N LYS A 193 9.15 -21.77 -5.30
CA LYS A 193 9.05 -20.31 -5.27
C LYS A 193 8.32 -19.85 -4.00
N PRO A 194 8.98 -19.07 -3.13
CA PRO A 194 8.34 -18.58 -1.92
C PRO A 194 7.22 -17.58 -2.27
N PHE A 195 6.17 -17.59 -1.45
CA PHE A 195 5.17 -16.54 -1.43
C PHE A 195 5.78 -15.31 -0.71
N ASN A 196 6.65 -14.60 -1.40
CA ASN A 196 7.45 -13.52 -0.85
C ASN A 196 7.16 -12.21 -1.60
N SER A 197 6.45 -11.31 -0.94
CA SER A 197 6.17 -9.96 -1.42
C SER A 197 5.89 -9.05 -0.25
N TYR A 198 6.34 -7.82 -0.32
CA TYR A 198 6.04 -6.80 0.69
C TYR A 198 4.57 -6.34 0.67
N TYR A 199 3.79 -6.82 -0.32
CA TYR A 199 2.39 -6.48 -0.54
C TYR A 199 1.44 -7.69 -0.49
N SER A 200 1.90 -8.82 0.02
CA SER A 200 1.17 -10.10 -0.02
C SER A 200 -0.21 -10.02 0.64
N GLY A 201 -0.36 -9.22 1.68
CA GLY A 201 -1.61 -9.04 2.40
C GLY A 201 -2.74 -8.40 1.58
N ASN A 202 -2.42 -7.70 0.48
CA ASN A 202 -3.45 -7.17 -0.40
C ASN A 202 -4.24 -8.28 -1.10
N THR A 203 -3.62 -9.44 -1.35
CA THR A 203 -4.33 -10.60 -1.94
C THR A 203 -5.45 -11.11 -1.05
N VAL A 204 -5.30 -11.00 0.27
CA VAL A 204 -6.36 -11.33 1.25
C VAL A 204 -7.51 -10.33 1.17
N GLN A 205 -7.21 -9.04 1.03
CA GLN A 205 -8.22 -7.98 0.96
C GLN A 205 -9.02 -8.04 -0.33
N VAL A 206 -8.35 -8.17 -1.49
CA VAL A 206 -9.03 -8.21 -2.80
C VAL A 206 -9.74 -9.52 -3.08
N CYS A 207 -9.44 -10.60 -2.33
CA CYS A 207 -10.11 -11.88 -2.50
C CYS A 207 -11.60 -11.74 -2.13
N PRO A 208 -12.53 -11.98 -3.09
CA PRO A 208 -13.96 -11.78 -2.85
C PRO A 208 -14.58 -12.88 -2.00
N VAL A 209 -13.84 -13.95 -1.72
CA VAL A 209 -14.27 -15.11 -0.94
C VAL A 209 -13.25 -15.45 0.14
N GLY A 210 -13.52 -16.45 0.97
CA GLY A 210 -12.61 -16.89 2.03
C GLY A 210 -11.51 -17.86 1.56
N ALA A 211 -11.08 -17.76 0.30
CA ALA A 211 -9.98 -18.59 -0.22
C ALA A 211 -8.62 -18.14 0.33
N LEU A 212 -8.35 -16.84 0.33
CA LEU A 212 -7.16 -16.27 0.96
C LEU A 212 -7.56 -15.60 2.27
N THR A 213 -6.91 -16.00 3.36
CA THR A 213 -7.23 -15.52 4.72
C THR A 213 -5.96 -15.19 5.49
N GLY A 214 -6.03 -14.16 6.36
CA GLY A 214 -4.93 -13.80 7.24
C GLY A 214 -4.85 -14.71 8.46
N ALA A 215 -3.68 -15.25 8.74
CA ALA A 215 -3.46 -16.18 9.87
C ALA A 215 -3.85 -15.54 11.21
N ALA A 216 -3.53 -14.25 11.42
CA ALA A 216 -3.84 -13.53 12.66
C ALA A 216 -5.34 -13.37 12.91
N TYR A 217 -6.16 -13.31 11.85
CA TYR A 217 -7.61 -13.12 11.94
C TYR A 217 -8.36 -14.45 11.98
N ARG A 218 -7.76 -15.53 11.47
CA ARG A 218 -8.43 -16.82 11.29
C ARG A 218 -9.14 -17.30 12.55
N PHE A 219 -10.44 -17.57 12.46
CA PHE A 219 -11.34 -18.03 13.52
C PHE A 219 -11.43 -17.12 14.77
N ARG A 220 -11.04 -15.83 14.64
CA ARG A 220 -11.03 -14.89 15.77
C ARG A 220 -12.32 -14.11 15.92
N SER A 221 -12.97 -13.77 14.83
CA SER A 221 -14.13 -12.87 14.85
C SER A 221 -15.06 -13.08 13.67
N ARG A 222 -16.28 -12.56 13.80
CA ARG A 222 -17.21 -12.33 12.70
C ARG A 222 -17.32 -10.82 12.45
N PRO A 223 -17.69 -10.37 11.24
CA PRO A 223 -17.84 -8.94 10.96
C PRO A 223 -18.74 -8.19 11.95
N PHE A 224 -19.83 -8.81 12.39
CA PHE A 224 -20.75 -8.22 13.37
C PHE A 224 -20.21 -8.17 14.82
N ASP A 225 -19.10 -8.89 15.12
CA ASP A 225 -18.41 -8.82 16.41
C ASP A 225 -17.38 -7.67 16.47
N LEU A 226 -17.10 -7.04 15.33
CA LEU A 226 -16.01 -6.10 15.19
C LEU A 226 -16.47 -4.66 15.42
N VAL A 227 -15.63 -3.91 16.10
CA VAL A 227 -15.65 -2.45 16.07
C VAL A 227 -14.60 -2.02 15.05
N SER A 228 -15.05 -1.43 13.94
CA SER A 228 -14.19 -0.93 12.88
C SER A 228 -13.88 0.54 13.09
N VAL A 229 -12.60 0.89 13.21
CA VAL A 229 -12.14 2.26 13.48
C VAL A 229 -11.28 2.74 12.31
N PRO A 230 -11.60 3.91 11.71
CA PRO A 230 -10.68 4.57 10.80
C PRO A 230 -9.37 4.90 11.51
N SER A 231 -8.25 4.61 10.88
CA SER A 231 -6.92 4.83 11.45
C SER A 231 -5.91 5.20 10.36
N VAL A 232 -4.74 5.61 10.77
CA VAL A 232 -3.59 5.87 9.91
C VAL A 232 -2.47 4.91 10.30
N CYS A 233 -1.70 4.44 9.33
CA CYS A 233 -0.54 3.59 9.57
C CYS A 233 0.57 4.39 10.25
N GLU A 234 1.15 3.82 11.31
CA GLU A 234 2.20 4.45 12.12
C GLU A 234 3.64 4.03 11.74
N HIS A 235 3.83 3.24 10.70
CA HIS A 235 5.12 2.59 10.46
C HIS A 235 6.09 3.39 9.57
N CYS A 236 5.60 4.25 8.71
CA CYS A 236 6.41 5.14 7.88
C CYS A 236 5.66 6.43 7.56
N ALA A 237 6.32 7.35 6.85
CA ALA A 237 5.76 8.66 6.50
C ALA A 237 4.75 8.65 5.33
N SER A 238 4.42 7.50 4.74
CA SER A 238 3.48 7.43 3.61
C SER A 238 2.07 7.92 3.92
N GLY A 239 1.63 7.87 5.19
CA GLY A 239 0.32 8.38 5.61
C GLY A 239 -0.86 7.49 5.24
N CYS A 240 -0.66 6.19 5.06
CA CYS A 240 -1.69 5.25 4.62
C CYS A 240 -2.91 5.26 5.51
N ARG A 241 -4.08 5.51 4.92
CA ARG A 241 -5.36 5.31 5.57
C ARG A 241 -5.62 3.84 5.78
N GLN A 242 -6.05 3.49 6.98
CA GLN A 242 -6.38 2.12 7.37
C GLN A 242 -7.75 2.03 8.04
N ARG A 243 -8.31 0.83 8.02
CA ARG A 243 -9.38 0.41 8.90
C ARG A 243 -8.83 -0.62 9.86
N THR A 244 -8.87 -0.29 11.15
CA THR A 244 -8.46 -1.19 12.24
C THR A 244 -9.70 -1.86 12.83
N ASP A 245 -9.78 -3.17 12.73
CA ASP A 245 -10.88 -3.97 13.25
C ASP A 245 -10.51 -4.54 14.62
N VAL A 246 -11.31 -4.19 15.63
CA VAL A 246 -11.07 -4.49 17.04
C VAL A 246 -12.18 -5.39 17.58
N ARG A 247 -11.82 -6.39 18.39
CA ARG A 247 -12.75 -7.20 19.18
C ARG A 247 -12.28 -7.29 20.61
N ARG A 248 -13.15 -6.95 21.57
CA ARG A 248 -12.86 -7.02 23.02
C ARG A 248 -11.52 -6.36 23.41
N GLY A 249 -11.28 -5.15 22.88
CA GLY A 249 -10.07 -4.38 23.18
C GLY A 249 -8.79 -4.84 22.49
N ARG A 250 -8.86 -5.84 21.59
CA ARG A 250 -7.69 -6.32 20.82
C ARG A 250 -7.89 -6.11 19.33
N VAL A 251 -6.85 -5.60 18.67
CA VAL A 251 -6.82 -5.53 17.21
C VAL A 251 -6.76 -6.95 16.65
N THR A 252 -7.65 -7.26 15.71
CA THR A 252 -7.74 -8.58 15.08
C THR A 252 -7.23 -8.56 13.66
N ARG A 253 -7.41 -7.44 12.95
CA ARG A 253 -6.88 -7.21 11.60
C ARG A 253 -6.81 -5.72 11.28
N ARG A 254 -5.97 -5.38 10.31
CA ARG A 254 -5.95 -4.08 9.63
C ARG A 254 -6.19 -4.28 8.14
N LEU A 255 -6.99 -3.41 7.55
CA LEU A 255 -7.27 -3.36 6.12
C LEU A 255 -6.88 -1.98 5.60
N ALA A 256 -6.51 -1.91 4.33
CA ALA A 256 -6.35 -0.61 3.68
C ALA A 256 -7.69 0.12 3.69
N GLY A 257 -7.67 1.40 4.03
CA GLY A 257 -8.79 2.30 3.82
C GLY A 257 -8.78 2.79 2.36
N ASP A 258 -9.95 3.19 1.88
CA ASP A 258 -10.08 3.84 0.58
C ASP A 258 -9.62 5.31 0.70
N ASP A 259 -8.46 5.61 0.09
CA ASP A 259 -7.90 6.96 0.03
C ASP A 259 -7.18 7.17 -1.32
N PRO A 260 -7.90 7.67 -2.33
CA PRO A 260 -7.34 7.93 -3.66
C PRO A 260 -6.14 8.89 -3.65
N ALA A 261 -6.08 9.80 -2.67
CA ALA A 261 -5.00 10.77 -2.58
C ALA A 261 -3.70 10.17 -2.04
N VAL A 262 -3.77 9.10 -1.24
CA VAL A 262 -2.60 8.50 -0.57
C VAL A 262 -2.36 7.07 -1.04
N ASN A 263 -3.07 6.10 -0.48
CA ASN A 263 -2.77 4.68 -0.67
C ASN A 263 -3.81 3.91 -1.48
N GLU A 264 -4.78 4.61 -2.09
CA GLU A 264 -5.90 3.96 -2.78
C GLU A 264 -6.54 2.90 -1.86
N GLU A 265 -6.47 1.62 -2.23
CA GLU A 265 -6.94 0.49 -1.40
C GLU A 265 -5.78 -0.45 -1.00
N TRP A 266 -4.53 0.05 -0.99
CA TRP A 266 -3.34 -0.77 -0.79
C TRP A 266 -2.64 -0.51 0.54
N ASN A 267 -2.06 -1.57 1.12
CA ASN A 267 -1.13 -1.52 2.25
C ASN A 267 0.10 -2.36 1.96
N CYS A 268 1.26 -1.98 2.52
CA CYS A 268 2.36 -2.93 2.67
C CYS A 268 2.10 -3.92 3.81
N ASP A 269 2.80 -5.04 3.82
CA ASP A 269 2.61 -6.09 4.81
C ASP A 269 2.99 -5.65 6.22
N LYS A 270 3.96 -4.75 6.37
CA LYS A 270 4.27 -4.14 7.66
C LYS A 270 3.08 -3.36 8.24
N GLY A 271 2.45 -2.51 7.43
CA GLY A 271 1.25 -1.77 7.84
C GLY A 271 0.08 -2.68 8.18
N ARG A 272 -0.04 -3.80 7.46
CA ARG A 272 -1.14 -4.76 7.61
C ARG A 272 -0.99 -5.69 8.81
N TRP A 273 0.21 -6.19 9.08
CA TRP A 273 0.42 -7.29 10.02
C TRP A 273 1.11 -6.88 11.33
N ALA A 274 1.87 -5.78 11.34
CA ALA A 274 2.71 -5.43 12.49
C ALA A 274 1.93 -4.91 13.71
N PHE A 275 0.61 -4.83 13.70
CA PHE A 275 -0.19 -4.43 14.87
C PHE A 275 -0.02 -5.36 16.07
N THR A 276 0.51 -6.55 15.88
CA THR A 276 0.73 -7.53 16.95
C THR A 276 1.66 -7.04 18.04
N TYR A 277 2.62 -6.12 17.69
CA TYR A 277 3.56 -5.56 18.66
C TYR A 277 2.88 -4.90 19.87
N ALA A 278 1.66 -4.37 19.69
CA ALA A 278 0.93 -3.69 20.74
C ALA A 278 0.46 -4.63 21.89
N THR A 279 0.46 -5.94 21.65
CA THR A 279 -0.02 -6.95 22.59
C THR A 279 1.03 -8.02 22.91
N GLU A 280 2.30 -7.77 22.59
CA GLU A 280 3.40 -8.67 22.96
C GLU A 280 3.54 -8.78 24.49
N PRO A 281 3.94 -9.96 25.01
CA PRO A 281 3.99 -10.21 26.45
C PRO A 281 4.97 -9.31 27.22
N ASP A 282 5.99 -8.81 26.56
CA ASP A 282 7.04 -7.96 27.13
C ASP A 282 6.69 -6.44 27.12
N ARG A 283 5.46 -6.10 26.71
CA ARG A 283 4.99 -4.71 26.75
C ARG A 283 4.89 -4.20 28.18
N LEU A 284 5.40 -2.98 28.40
CA LEU A 284 5.20 -2.27 29.65
C LEU A 284 3.72 -1.91 29.81
N THR A 285 3.07 -2.43 30.85
CA THR A 285 1.63 -2.22 31.12
C THR A 285 1.39 -1.27 32.28
N THR A 286 2.42 -0.98 33.05
CA THR A 286 2.39 -0.08 34.23
C THR A 286 3.65 0.78 34.23
N PRO A 287 3.61 1.99 34.87
CA PRO A 287 4.81 2.76 35.10
C PRO A 287 5.80 2.00 35.99
N LEU A 288 7.07 2.16 35.72
CA LEU A 288 8.16 1.54 36.49
C LEU A 288 9.10 2.65 37.01
N ILE A 289 9.60 2.49 38.21
CA ILE A 289 10.68 3.30 38.78
C ILE A 289 11.79 2.39 39.28
N ARG A 290 13.02 2.91 39.41
CA ARG A 290 14.10 2.18 40.06
C ARG A 290 13.93 2.30 41.57
N ASP A 291 14.02 1.17 42.26
CA ASP A 291 14.10 1.10 43.74
C ASP A 291 15.52 1.39 44.23
N GLY A 292 15.75 1.26 45.56
CA GLY A 292 17.02 1.49 46.20
C GLY A 292 18.16 0.56 45.70
N ASP A 293 17.84 -0.60 45.14
CA ASP A 293 18.77 -1.59 44.61
C ASP A 293 18.96 -1.44 43.08
N GLY A 294 18.34 -0.43 42.47
CA GLY A 294 18.43 -0.12 41.04
C GLY A 294 17.53 -1.00 40.16
N VAL A 295 16.63 -1.81 40.77
CA VAL A 295 15.70 -2.68 40.05
C VAL A 295 14.46 -1.90 39.62
N LEU A 296 13.95 -2.12 38.39
CA LEU A 296 12.70 -1.51 37.96
C LEU A 296 11.50 -2.22 38.59
N VAL A 297 10.71 -1.49 39.36
CA VAL A 297 9.53 -2.00 40.05
C VAL A 297 8.26 -1.23 39.64
N PRO A 298 7.09 -1.89 39.57
CA PRO A 298 5.82 -1.24 39.26
C PRO A 298 5.45 -0.14 40.27
N THR A 299 4.90 0.95 39.77
CA THR A 299 4.47 2.09 40.62
C THR A 299 3.19 2.75 40.07
N SER A 300 2.66 3.72 40.81
CA SER A 300 1.54 4.54 40.36
C SER A 300 1.99 5.65 39.41
N TRP A 301 1.08 6.09 38.51
CA TRP A 301 1.35 7.26 37.66
C TRP A 301 1.75 8.52 38.39
N PRO A 302 1.04 8.95 39.48
CA PRO A 302 1.46 10.14 40.23
C PRO A 302 2.87 10.02 40.77
N HIS A 303 3.27 8.85 41.28
CA HIS A 303 4.62 8.65 41.82
C HIS A 303 5.66 8.67 40.69
N ALA A 304 5.43 7.94 39.57
CA ALA A 304 6.36 7.95 38.45
C ALA A 304 6.57 9.36 37.89
N LEU A 305 5.48 10.13 37.72
CA LEU A 305 5.54 11.51 37.25
C LEU A 305 6.27 12.43 38.22
N GLY A 306 6.09 12.23 39.54
CA GLY A 306 6.82 12.96 40.57
C GLY A 306 8.33 12.69 40.49
N VAL A 307 8.75 11.44 40.37
CA VAL A 307 10.16 11.05 40.21
C VAL A 307 10.74 11.64 38.91
N ALA A 308 10.00 11.54 37.79
CA ALA A 308 10.43 12.12 36.51
C ALA A 308 10.58 13.64 36.58
N ALA A 309 9.61 14.34 37.17
CA ALA A 309 9.66 15.80 37.36
C ALA A 309 10.84 16.24 38.21
N ALA A 310 11.09 15.55 39.34
CA ALA A 310 12.23 15.86 40.20
C ALA A 310 13.58 15.60 39.48
N GLY A 311 13.68 14.51 38.71
CA GLY A 311 14.87 14.18 37.93
C GLY A 311 15.14 15.21 36.82
N LEU A 312 14.11 15.61 36.07
CA LEU A 312 14.21 16.64 35.05
C LEU A 312 14.56 18.01 35.59
N ALA A 313 13.99 18.39 36.77
CA ALA A 313 14.33 19.63 37.42
C ALA A 313 15.79 19.65 37.92
N ALA A 314 16.28 18.54 38.46
CA ALA A 314 17.68 18.39 38.85
C ALA A 314 18.63 18.44 37.65
N ALA A 315 18.31 17.75 36.54
CA ALA A 315 19.12 17.75 35.33
C ALA A 315 19.17 19.13 34.66
N ARG A 316 18.07 19.88 34.69
CA ARG A 316 18.00 21.27 34.16
C ARG A 316 19.00 22.20 34.85
N GLY A 317 19.22 22.02 36.16
CA GLY A 317 20.16 22.83 37.00
C GLY A 317 21.60 22.30 36.97
N ALA A 318 21.84 21.10 36.45
CA ALA A 318 23.16 20.49 36.52
C ALA A 318 24.14 21.07 35.48
N PRO A 319 25.43 21.27 35.84
CA PRO A 319 26.46 21.61 34.88
C PRO A 319 26.69 20.43 33.93
N TYR A 320 26.76 20.70 32.64
CA TYR A 320 27.14 19.70 31.63
C TYR A 320 28.61 19.32 31.78
N PRO A 321 28.97 18.02 31.80
CA PRO A 321 30.38 17.64 31.80
C PRO A 321 30.94 17.99 30.41
N ALA A 322 31.81 19.02 30.37
CA ALA A 322 32.49 19.41 29.15
C ALA A 322 33.35 18.25 28.61
N PRO A 323 33.34 17.94 27.29
CA PRO A 323 34.41 17.16 26.68
C PRO A 323 35.76 17.83 27.00
N GLN A 324 36.79 17.03 27.24
CA GLN A 324 38.07 17.51 27.69
C GLN A 324 38.56 18.69 26.84
N GLY A 325 38.61 19.90 27.44
CA GLY A 325 39.40 21.01 26.94
C GLY A 325 38.72 22.35 26.68
N GLU A 326 37.38 22.47 26.62
CA GLU A 326 36.76 23.77 26.38
C GLU A 326 35.55 24.03 27.32
N PRO A 327 35.38 25.28 27.85
CA PRO A 327 34.22 25.66 28.62
C PRO A 327 33.01 25.76 27.64
N HIS A 328 32.05 24.85 27.76
CA HIS A 328 30.78 24.94 27.05
C HIS A 328 29.91 26.03 27.69
N GLU A 329 29.81 27.18 27.07
CA GLU A 329 28.76 28.21 27.34
C GLU A 329 27.49 27.84 26.57
N GLY A 330 26.80 26.76 26.95
CA GLY A 330 25.56 26.34 26.31
C GLY A 330 24.44 26.04 27.32
N PRO A 331 23.15 26.02 26.90
CA PRO A 331 22.04 25.61 27.73
C PRO A 331 22.25 24.21 28.25
N ARG A 332 21.96 24.00 29.52
CA ARG A 332 22.33 22.84 30.32
C ARG A 332 21.16 21.87 30.40
N GLY A 333 21.44 20.60 30.23
CA GLY A 333 20.91 19.54 31.00
C GLY A 333 19.78 18.70 30.46
N VAL A 334 18.85 19.14 29.62
CA VAL A 334 17.73 18.32 29.17
C VAL A 334 17.47 18.48 27.67
N GLY A 335 17.56 17.39 26.90
CA GLY A 335 17.12 17.32 25.53
C GLY A 335 15.87 16.45 25.40
N VAL A 336 15.09 16.65 24.35
CA VAL A 336 13.88 15.87 24.02
C VAL A 336 14.06 15.19 22.67
N LEU A 337 14.05 13.86 22.67
CA LEU A 337 14.05 13.05 21.46
C LEU A 337 12.63 12.53 21.23
N VAL A 338 12.01 13.00 20.16
CA VAL A 338 10.64 12.66 19.79
C VAL A 338 10.62 11.46 18.84
N GLY A 339 9.80 10.46 19.11
CA GLY A 339 9.70 9.28 18.24
C GLY A 339 8.98 9.57 16.93
N GLY A 340 9.41 8.93 15.84
CA GLY A 340 8.83 9.09 14.51
C GLY A 340 7.43 8.46 14.31
N ARG A 341 6.83 7.88 15.37
CA ARG A 341 5.50 7.25 15.34
C ARG A 341 4.43 8.03 16.11
N LEU A 342 4.73 9.27 16.44
CA LEU A 342 3.81 10.15 17.14
C LEU A 342 2.84 10.83 16.20
N THR A 343 1.67 11.20 16.71
CA THR A 343 0.76 12.10 16.00
C THR A 343 1.35 13.51 15.94
N LEU A 344 0.81 14.36 15.07
CA LEU A 344 1.17 15.77 14.98
C LEU A 344 0.95 16.46 16.33
N GLU A 345 -0.17 16.15 16.99
CA GLU A 345 -0.55 16.70 18.30
C GLU A 345 0.44 16.32 19.40
N ASP A 346 0.85 15.05 19.45
CA ASP A 346 1.86 14.59 20.40
C ASP A 346 3.23 15.24 20.15
N SER A 347 3.65 15.33 18.89
CA SER A 347 4.91 15.99 18.52
C SER A 347 4.91 17.46 18.92
N TYR A 348 3.79 18.15 18.69
CA TYR A 348 3.62 19.54 19.16
C TYR A 348 3.63 19.64 20.67
N ALA A 349 2.97 18.72 21.39
CA ALA A 349 2.94 18.70 22.85
C ALA A 349 4.36 18.52 23.43
N TYR A 350 5.18 17.63 22.87
CA TYR A 350 6.58 17.47 23.27
C TYR A 350 7.41 18.72 23.00
N ALA A 351 7.25 19.35 21.83
CA ALA A 351 7.94 20.59 21.49
C ALA A 351 7.55 21.74 22.44
N LYS A 352 6.26 21.82 22.81
CA LYS A 352 5.75 22.79 23.79
C LYS A 352 6.27 22.49 25.19
N PHE A 353 6.29 21.23 25.62
CA PHE A 353 6.82 20.80 26.92
C PHE A 353 8.31 21.15 27.05
N ALA A 354 9.11 20.87 26.02
CA ALA A 354 10.53 21.22 26.00
C ALA A 354 10.74 22.72 26.24
N ARG A 355 10.04 23.57 25.52
CA ARG A 355 10.23 25.03 25.56
C ARG A 355 9.64 25.65 26.84
N VAL A 356 8.44 25.23 27.26
CA VAL A 356 7.71 25.86 28.33
C VAL A 356 8.10 25.30 29.71
N ALA A 357 8.23 23.97 29.83
CA ALA A 357 8.51 23.31 31.10
C ALA A 357 10.00 23.07 31.35
N LEU A 358 10.75 22.72 30.31
CA LEU A 358 12.17 22.39 30.43
C LEU A 358 13.10 23.54 30.05
N ASP A 359 12.57 24.61 29.41
CA ASP A 359 13.32 25.80 29.00
C ASP A 359 14.49 25.44 28.07
N THR A 360 14.22 24.58 27.10
CA THR A 360 15.22 24.12 26.11
C THR A 360 14.67 24.12 24.71
N ASN A 361 15.53 24.39 23.72
CA ASN A 361 15.26 24.16 22.31
C ASN A 361 15.92 22.89 21.76
N ASP A 362 16.58 22.10 22.62
CA ASP A 362 17.23 20.85 22.25
C ASP A 362 16.16 19.77 22.02
N VAL A 363 15.52 19.84 20.86
CA VAL A 363 14.48 18.89 20.42
C VAL A 363 14.91 18.28 19.08
N ASP A 364 14.99 16.95 19.03
CA ASP A 364 15.26 16.22 17.80
C ASP A 364 14.30 15.03 17.66
N MET A 365 14.15 14.55 16.42
CA MET A 365 13.29 13.42 16.07
C MET A 365 14.05 12.30 15.38
N ARG A 366 15.34 12.48 15.10
CA ARG A 366 16.14 11.55 14.32
C ARG A 366 17.00 10.66 15.19
N ALA A 367 17.13 9.40 14.79
CA ALA A 367 17.99 8.42 15.45
C ALA A 367 19.44 8.45 14.91
N ARG A 368 19.79 9.42 14.05
CA ARG A 368 21.12 9.59 13.45
C ARG A 368 21.63 11.01 13.63
N PRO A 369 22.97 11.20 13.68
CA PRO A 369 23.54 12.54 13.61
C PRO A 369 23.18 13.21 12.29
N HIS A 370 23.15 14.54 12.30
CA HIS A 370 22.95 15.38 11.12
C HIS A 370 24.00 16.48 11.08
N SER A 371 24.24 16.99 9.86
CA SER A 371 25.20 18.08 9.70
C SER A 371 24.50 19.44 9.88
N ARG A 372 25.32 20.47 10.07
CA ARG A 372 24.84 21.85 10.11
C ARG A 372 24.23 22.29 8.76
N GLU A 373 24.75 21.78 7.67
CA GLU A 373 24.22 22.00 6.32
C GLU A 373 22.79 21.44 6.18
N GLU A 374 22.58 20.22 6.68
CA GLU A 374 21.24 19.60 6.69
C GLU A 374 20.25 20.43 7.54
N GLU A 375 20.66 20.86 8.73
CA GLU A 375 19.84 21.71 9.59
C GLU A 375 19.46 23.02 8.90
N GLN A 376 20.41 23.71 8.25
CA GLN A 376 20.18 24.93 7.53
C GLN A 376 19.26 24.71 6.31
N PHE A 377 19.45 23.60 5.59
CA PHE A 377 18.57 23.24 4.46
C PHE A 377 17.14 22.98 4.94
N LEU A 378 16.96 22.19 5.99
CA LEU A 378 15.64 21.90 6.55
C LEU A 378 14.94 23.17 7.02
N ALA A 379 15.67 24.07 7.71
CA ALA A 379 15.12 25.34 8.17
C ALA A 379 14.72 26.27 7.03
N ALA A 380 15.51 26.33 5.96
CA ALA A 380 15.28 27.24 4.83
C ALA A 380 14.28 26.70 3.80
N CYS A 381 14.31 25.38 3.56
CA CYS A 381 13.62 24.77 2.41
C CYS A 381 12.44 23.86 2.77
N VAL A 382 12.35 23.38 4.03
CA VAL A 382 11.33 22.43 4.45
C VAL A 382 10.43 22.97 5.55
N ALA A 383 11.00 23.60 6.58
CA ALA A 383 10.24 24.08 7.74
C ALA A 383 9.21 25.13 7.32
N GLY A 384 7.97 24.95 7.76
CA GLY A 384 6.87 25.89 7.48
C GLY A 384 6.35 25.86 6.05
N ARG A 385 6.83 24.95 5.21
CA ARG A 385 6.30 24.74 3.85
C ARG A 385 5.32 23.55 3.85
N GLY A 386 4.33 23.62 2.97
CA GLY A 386 3.43 22.49 2.69
C GLY A 386 4.10 21.43 1.82
N ILE A 387 3.37 20.36 1.52
CA ILE A 387 3.81 19.31 0.59
C ILE A 387 3.97 19.92 -0.80
N GLY A 388 5.17 19.87 -1.35
CA GLY A 388 5.49 20.39 -2.68
C GLY A 388 5.09 19.45 -3.82
N VAL A 389 5.10 18.14 -3.57
CA VAL A 389 4.79 17.08 -4.53
C VAL A 389 3.82 16.10 -3.89
N SER A 390 2.64 15.95 -4.48
CA SER A 390 1.65 14.95 -4.06
C SER A 390 1.89 13.60 -4.75
N TYR A 391 1.22 12.54 -4.29
CA TYR A 391 1.25 11.25 -4.98
C TYR A 391 0.66 11.33 -6.40
N ALA A 392 -0.30 12.21 -6.62
CA ALA A 392 -0.86 12.45 -7.95
C ALA A 392 0.16 13.13 -8.88
N ASP A 393 0.97 14.04 -8.36
CA ASP A 393 2.06 14.67 -9.13
C ASP A 393 3.13 13.63 -9.52
N LEU A 394 3.47 12.71 -8.61
CA LEU A 394 4.38 11.60 -8.92
C LEU A 394 3.83 10.71 -10.05
N GLU A 395 2.52 10.45 -10.08
CA GLU A 395 1.90 9.66 -11.14
C GLU A 395 1.89 10.35 -12.49
N GLN A 396 1.96 11.68 -12.52
CA GLN A 396 1.95 12.50 -13.73
C GLN A 396 3.36 12.99 -14.14
N ALA A 397 4.37 12.73 -13.31
CA ALA A 397 5.73 13.15 -13.59
C ALA A 397 6.26 12.52 -14.89
N PRO A 398 6.99 13.26 -15.74
CA PRO A 398 7.61 12.68 -16.93
C PRO A 398 8.85 11.84 -16.57
N ALA A 399 9.54 12.19 -15.50
CA ALA A 399 10.72 11.48 -15.00
C ALA A 399 10.83 11.62 -13.48
N VAL A 400 11.36 10.59 -12.83
CA VAL A 400 11.65 10.57 -11.39
C VAL A 400 13.07 10.06 -11.17
N LEU A 401 13.84 10.76 -10.32
CA LEU A 401 15.16 10.34 -9.86
C LEU A 401 15.08 9.91 -8.39
N LEU A 402 15.48 8.67 -8.11
CA LEU A 402 15.66 8.13 -6.77
C LEU A 402 17.11 8.35 -6.33
N ALA A 403 17.33 9.22 -5.36
CA ALA A 403 18.67 9.56 -4.87
C ALA A 403 18.89 8.94 -3.49
N GLY A 404 19.62 7.82 -3.42
CA GLY A 404 19.86 7.09 -2.18
C GLY A 404 18.57 6.64 -1.49
N PHE A 405 17.54 6.31 -2.27
CA PHE A 405 16.20 5.99 -1.78
C PHE A 405 15.67 4.71 -2.43
N GLU A 406 15.26 3.74 -1.60
CA GLU A 406 14.58 2.53 -2.04
C GLU A 406 13.08 2.61 -1.69
N PRO A 407 12.24 3.00 -2.65
CA PRO A 407 10.84 3.28 -2.35
C PRO A 407 10.05 2.05 -1.89
N GLU A 408 10.40 0.84 -2.33
CA GLU A 408 9.68 -0.37 -1.91
C GLU A 408 9.79 -0.63 -0.41
N ASP A 409 10.96 -0.42 0.17
CA ASP A 409 11.23 -0.68 1.59
C ASP A 409 10.95 0.55 2.48
N GLU A 410 11.35 1.74 2.04
CA GLU A 410 11.30 2.95 2.86
C GLU A 410 9.93 3.65 2.81
N SER A 411 9.29 3.69 1.65
CA SER A 411 7.96 4.27 1.46
C SER A 411 7.15 3.50 0.42
N PRO A 412 6.61 2.34 0.81
CA PRO A 412 5.95 1.39 -0.10
C PRO A 412 4.84 1.98 -0.96
N ILE A 413 4.17 3.04 -0.51
CA ILE A 413 3.14 3.70 -1.31
C ILE A 413 3.75 4.51 -2.45
N ILE A 414 4.89 5.16 -2.24
CA ILE A 414 5.63 5.80 -3.34
C ILE A 414 5.96 4.76 -4.41
N PHE A 415 6.47 3.59 -4.01
CA PHE A 415 6.73 2.51 -4.96
C PHE A 415 5.48 2.13 -5.77
N LEU A 416 4.33 1.93 -5.13
CA LEU A 416 3.10 1.54 -5.81
C LEU A 416 2.61 2.64 -6.77
N ARG A 417 2.75 3.91 -6.41
CA ARG A 417 2.41 5.06 -7.26
C ARG A 417 3.32 5.16 -8.48
N LEU A 418 4.64 5.02 -8.27
CA LEU A 418 5.61 4.99 -9.37
C LEU A 418 5.35 3.80 -10.31
N ARG A 419 5.09 2.61 -9.76
CA ARG A 419 4.78 1.44 -10.56
C ARG A 419 3.52 1.61 -11.40
N LYS A 420 2.48 2.19 -10.83
CA LYS A 420 1.25 2.55 -11.55
C LYS A 420 1.55 3.53 -12.68
N ALA A 421 2.37 4.55 -12.43
CA ALA A 421 2.76 5.54 -13.44
C ALA A 421 3.63 4.93 -14.55
N VAL A 422 4.59 4.07 -14.23
CA VAL A 422 5.37 3.32 -15.24
C VAL A 422 4.47 2.49 -16.15
N ARG A 423 3.49 1.77 -15.57
CA ARG A 423 2.59 0.92 -16.37
C ARG A 423 1.59 1.70 -17.21
N ARG A 424 1.08 2.83 -16.72
CA ARG A 424 -0.02 3.57 -17.36
C ARG A 424 0.40 4.81 -18.12
N HIS A 425 1.48 5.44 -17.69
CA HIS A 425 1.93 6.75 -18.20
C HIS A 425 3.34 6.72 -18.76
N HIS A 426 4.00 5.54 -18.76
CA HIS A 426 5.38 5.36 -19.24
C HIS A 426 6.38 6.27 -18.51
N LEU A 427 6.18 6.49 -17.21
CA LEU A 427 7.09 7.23 -16.35
C LEU A 427 8.51 6.67 -16.48
N GLN A 428 9.49 7.54 -16.67
CA GLN A 428 10.89 7.19 -16.64
C GLN A 428 11.41 7.27 -15.19
N VAL A 429 11.97 6.17 -14.69
CA VAL A 429 12.53 6.10 -13.33
C VAL A 429 14.03 5.90 -13.42
N PHE A 430 14.77 6.75 -12.73
CA PHE A 430 16.22 6.70 -12.61
C PHE A 430 16.63 6.55 -11.15
N SER A 431 17.79 5.96 -10.90
CA SER A 431 18.34 5.86 -9.54
C SER A 431 19.82 6.16 -9.54
N VAL A 432 20.28 6.96 -8.60
CA VAL A 432 21.70 7.15 -8.28
C VAL A 432 22.00 6.32 -7.04
N ALA A 433 22.70 5.21 -7.24
CA ALA A 433 23.02 4.25 -6.17
C ALA A 433 24.17 3.34 -6.58
N ALA A 434 24.72 2.59 -5.62
CA ALA A 434 25.77 1.62 -5.91
C ALA A 434 25.29 0.36 -6.63
N LEU A 435 24.03 -0.03 -6.41
CA LEU A 435 23.43 -1.26 -6.93
C LEU A 435 21.98 -1.00 -7.37
N ALA A 436 21.53 -1.73 -8.40
CA ALA A 436 20.11 -1.78 -8.74
C ALA A 436 19.36 -2.56 -7.66
N SER A 437 18.40 -1.89 -7.03
CA SER A 437 17.52 -2.53 -6.05
C SER A 437 16.44 -3.39 -6.73
N PRO A 438 15.83 -4.36 -6.02
CA PRO A 438 14.67 -5.08 -6.53
C PRO A 438 13.51 -4.15 -6.91
N GLY A 439 13.28 -3.09 -6.13
CA GLY A 439 12.25 -2.08 -6.43
C GLY A 439 12.55 -1.35 -7.74
N LEU A 440 13.77 -0.91 -7.97
CA LEU A 440 14.16 -0.26 -9.24
C LEU A 440 13.93 -1.19 -10.44
N VAL A 441 14.28 -2.47 -10.33
CA VAL A 441 14.05 -3.47 -11.39
C VAL A 441 12.55 -3.64 -11.67
N LYS A 442 11.70 -3.72 -10.64
CA LYS A 442 10.24 -3.79 -10.78
C LYS A 442 9.64 -2.54 -11.41
N LEU A 443 10.27 -1.39 -11.23
CA LEU A 443 9.90 -0.13 -11.87
C LEU A 443 10.44 0.00 -13.31
N SER A 444 11.16 -1.02 -13.81
CA SER A 444 11.88 -0.94 -15.09
C SER A 444 12.79 0.29 -15.16
N GLY A 445 13.32 0.68 -14.00
CA GLY A 445 14.13 1.86 -13.85
C GLY A 445 15.59 1.63 -14.24
N GLU A 446 16.29 2.71 -14.46
CA GLU A 446 17.68 2.75 -14.89
C GLU A 446 18.60 3.20 -13.76
N LEU A 447 19.72 2.51 -13.58
CA LEU A 447 20.70 2.81 -12.55
C LEU A 447 21.83 3.67 -13.09
N LEU A 448 22.03 4.84 -12.51
CA LEU A 448 23.27 5.60 -12.61
C LEU A 448 24.21 5.16 -11.48
N THR A 449 25.11 4.24 -11.78
CA THR A 449 25.99 3.64 -10.77
C THR A 449 26.95 4.67 -10.21
N THR A 450 27.01 4.77 -8.87
CA THR A 450 27.96 5.60 -8.14
C THR A 450 28.54 4.82 -6.95
N LEU A 451 29.68 5.23 -6.41
CA LEU A 451 30.20 4.63 -5.20
C LEU A 451 29.39 5.08 -3.98
N PRO A 452 29.26 4.23 -2.95
CA PRO A 452 28.65 4.66 -1.70
C PRO A 452 29.37 5.89 -1.10
N GLY A 453 28.62 6.96 -0.85
CA GLY A 453 29.13 8.24 -0.36
C GLY A 453 29.40 9.28 -1.46
N ASP A 454 29.42 8.90 -2.73
CA ASP A 454 29.63 9.81 -3.86
C ASP A 454 28.32 10.30 -4.48
N GLU A 455 27.16 9.96 -3.91
CA GLU A 455 25.84 10.32 -4.43
C GLU A 455 25.68 11.84 -4.58
N ALA A 456 26.20 12.62 -3.63
CA ALA A 456 26.14 14.08 -3.68
C ALA A 456 26.98 14.64 -4.85
N ALA A 457 28.16 14.06 -5.11
CA ALA A 457 29.01 14.45 -6.23
C ALA A 457 28.34 14.07 -7.57
N ALA A 458 27.71 12.89 -7.63
CA ALA A 458 26.96 12.42 -8.78
C ALA A 458 25.79 13.34 -9.12
N LEU A 459 25.00 13.74 -8.10
CA LEU A 459 23.88 14.68 -8.27
C LEU A 459 24.36 16.07 -8.72
N THR A 460 25.48 16.55 -8.19
CA THR A 460 26.08 17.83 -8.59
C THR A 460 26.53 17.80 -10.06
N ALA A 461 27.17 16.70 -10.48
CA ALA A 461 27.58 16.52 -11.87
C ALA A 461 26.36 16.45 -12.82
N LEU A 462 25.32 15.70 -12.42
CA LEU A 462 24.06 15.60 -13.18
C LEU A 462 23.40 16.97 -13.36
N ALA A 463 23.33 17.77 -12.29
CA ALA A 463 22.78 19.12 -12.34
C ALA A 463 23.59 20.07 -13.26
N ALA A 464 24.89 19.82 -13.40
CA ALA A 464 25.77 20.55 -14.32
C ALA A 464 25.74 20.02 -15.78
N GLY A 465 24.89 19.00 -16.07
CA GLY A 465 24.81 18.37 -17.40
C GLY A 465 25.98 17.47 -17.74
N GLY A 466 26.69 16.96 -16.72
CA GLY A 466 27.88 16.11 -16.85
C GLY A 466 27.76 14.77 -16.13
N ALA A 467 28.86 14.01 -16.14
CA ALA A 467 29.03 12.82 -15.33
C ALA A 467 29.98 13.15 -14.15
N PRO A 468 29.87 12.43 -13.02
CA PRO A 468 30.82 12.57 -11.92
C PRO A 468 32.23 12.21 -12.42
N SER A 469 33.26 12.86 -11.86
CA SER A 469 34.63 12.49 -12.11
C SER A 469 34.84 11.03 -11.76
N ALA A 470 35.48 10.26 -12.62
CA ALA A 470 35.80 8.86 -12.30
C ALA A 470 36.59 8.83 -10.97
N PRO A 471 36.19 7.99 -10.01
CA PRO A 471 36.94 7.87 -8.77
C PRO A 471 38.37 7.45 -9.09
N GLU A 472 39.36 8.00 -8.36
CA GLU A 472 40.72 7.51 -8.46
C GLU A 472 40.71 6.00 -8.14
N PRO A 473 41.38 5.17 -8.92
CA PRO A 473 41.38 3.73 -8.71
C PRO A 473 41.92 3.42 -7.31
N PRO A 474 41.18 2.66 -6.48
CA PRO A 474 41.73 2.15 -5.26
C PRO A 474 42.93 1.27 -5.62
N VAL A 475 44.01 1.37 -4.84
CA VAL A 475 45.27 0.64 -4.87
C VAL A 475 45.25 -0.65 -5.72
N ALA A 476 46.27 -0.81 -6.57
CA ALA A 476 46.45 -1.86 -7.56
C ALA A 476 45.82 -3.22 -7.21
N GLY A 477 44.83 -3.68 -7.98
CA GLY A 477 44.21 -5.00 -7.88
C GLY A 477 42.68 -5.03 -7.77
N GLY A 478 42.01 -3.90 -7.65
CA GLY A 478 40.54 -3.84 -7.60
C GLY A 478 39.88 -3.98 -8.99
N ILE A 479 38.77 -4.70 -9.05
CA ILE A 479 37.93 -4.80 -10.27
C ILE A 479 37.28 -3.42 -10.50
N HIS A 480 37.71 -2.74 -11.54
CA HIS A 480 37.15 -1.48 -11.97
C HIS A 480 35.92 -1.79 -12.83
N THR A 481 34.73 -1.58 -12.32
CA THR A 481 33.51 -1.46 -13.17
C THR A 481 33.49 -0.01 -13.67
N PRO A 482 33.60 0.22 -15.00
CA PRO A 482 33.46 1.57 -15.52
C PRO A 482 32.05 2.09 -15.18
N GLY A 483 31.94 3.33 -14.69
CA GLY A 483 30.67 4.00 -14.48
C GLY A 483 29.91 4.16 -15.80
N PRO A 484 28.60 4.52 -15.73
CA PRO A 484 27.79 4.76 -16.93
C PRO A 484 28.48 5.79 -17.85
N PRO A 485 28.40 5.61 -19.19
CA PRO A 485 28.99 6.54 -20.14
C PRO A 485 28.37 7.94 -20.00
N LEU A 486 29.15 8.98 -20.30
CA LEU A 486 28.71 10.39 -20.21
C LEU A 486 27.37 10.64 -20.91
N GLN A 487 27.10 9.97 -22.02
CA GLN A 487 25.86 10.10 -22.78
C GLN A 487 24.63 9.68 -21.96
N GLU A 488 24.74 8.70 -21.09
CA GLU A 488 23.63 8.27 -20.22
C GLU A 488 23.33 9.34 -19.18
N TRP A 489 24.36 9.93 -18.56
CA TRP A 489 24.18 11.04 -17.61
C TRP A 489 23.52 12.25 -18.26
N GLN A 490 23.93 12.60 -19.48
CA GLN A 490 23.35 13.72 -20.23
C GLN A 490 21.87 13.45 -20.55
N ARG A 491 21.55 12.26 -21.05
CA ARG A 491 20.17 11.87 -21.34
C ARG A 491 19.26 11.93 -20.10
N VAL A 492 19.75 11.45 -18.96
CA VAL A 492 19.02 11.52 -17.69
C VAL A 492 18.86 12.96 -17.24
N GLY A 493 19.88 13.77 -17.35
CA GLY A 493 19.83 15.23 -17.07
C GLY A 493 18.77 15.92 -17.92
N GLU A 494 18.69 15.63 -19.22
CA GLU A 494 17.66 16.16 -20.12
C GLU A 494 16.25 15.73 -19.72
N ALA A 495 16.07 14.45 -19.34
CA ALA A 495 14.77 13.93 -18.87
C ALA A 495 14.32 14.63 -17.58
N LEU A 496 15.25 14.87 -16.65
CA LEU A 496 14.98 15.55 -15.37
C LEU A 496 14.81 17.06 -15.52
N ALA A 497 15.27 17.66 -16.61
CA ALA A 497 15.03 19.08 -16.92
C ALA A 497 13.59 19.35 -17.42
N ALA A 498 12.83 18.28 -17.73
CA ALA A 498 11.44 18.42 -18.17
C ALA A 498 10.57 19.00 -17.04
N PRO A 499 9.64 19.93 -17.36
CA PRO A 499 8.73 20.48 -16.36
C PRO A 499 7.90 19.40 -15.68
N GLY A 500 7.93 19.34 -14.35
CA GLY A 500 7.22 18.34 -13.55
C GLY A 500 8.04 17.07 -13.22
N ALA A 501 9.30 16.99 -13.65
CA ALA A 501 10.20 15.96 -13.16
C ALA A 501 10.46 16.10 -11.64
N VAL A 502 10.67 14.98 -10.95
CA VAL A 502 10.80 14.94 -9.47
C VAL A 502 12.11 14.25 -9.07
N ILE A 503 12.72 14.73 -8.02
CA ILE A 503 13.90 14.13 -7.38
C ILE A 503 13.56 13.81 -5.93
#